data_f613d8131d748dd52d1875a6bd6241d2
#
_entry.id   f613d8131d748dd52d1875a6bd6241d2
#
_cell.length_a   1.000
_cell.length_b   1.000
_cell.length_c   1.000
_cell.angle_alpha   90.00
_cell.angle_beta   90.00
_cell.angle_gamma   90.00
#
_symmetry.space_group_name_H-M   'P 1'
#
loop_
_entity.id
_entity.type
_entity.pdbx_description
1 polymer ?
#
loop_
_entity_poly.entity_id
_entity_poly.type
_entity_poly.pdbx_seq_one_letter_code
_entity_poly.pdbx_strand_id
1 'polypeptide(L)'
;DGTPIEAITNRGYALPHGADLLNADAITALLAPAVAQAVQITVVDRLPGTNAALRTQATNGAPEGLVLIAQAQSAGRGRRGHSFFSPPGGLYLSILLRPAFSTRQSPQITALAAVAAARAAEQLCGTPIQIKWVNDLWKNGKKVCGILTEAAVDLESGMLDYAVLGLGFNLVQPSGGWPKELAAVAGSLFDSAP
;
A
#
# COMPACT_ATOMS: atom_id res chain seq x y z
N ASP A 1 -9.70 18.50 -8.55
CA ASP A 1 -9.27 17.33 -7.76
C ASP A 1 -10.26 16.95 -6.66
N GLY A 2 -11.42 17.63 -6.53
CA GLY A 2 -12.52 17.21 -5.65
C GLY A 2 -12.30 17.43 -4.16
N THR A 3 -11.20 18.07 -3.75
CA THR A 3 -10.98 18.42 -2.35
C THR A 3 -12.02 19.46 -1.92
N PRO A 4 -12.86 19.20 -0.91
CA PRO A 4 -13.82 20.16 -0.42
C PRO A 4 -13.08 21.34 0.22
N ILE A 5 -13.40 22.56 -0.19
CA ILE A 5 -12.81 23.79 0.36
C ILE A 5 -13.95 24.68 0.81
N GLU A 6 -13.91 25.14 2.05
CA GLU A 6 -14.84 26.15 2.60
C GLU A 6 -14.22 27.53 2.53
N ALA A 7 -14.96 28.49 1.95
CA ALA A 7 -14.58 29.88 1.97
C ALA A 7 -15.04 30.52 3.28
N ILE A 8 -14.12 31.07 4.07
CA ILE A 8 -14.45 31.79 5.32
C ILE A 8 -14.32 33.28 5.05
N THR A 9 -15.43 34.00 5.19
CA THR A 9 -15.50 35.45 4.95
C THR A 9 -14.41 36.18 5.74
N ASN A 10 -13.56 36.95 5.05
CA ASN A 10 -12.42 37.71 5.60
C ASN A 10 -11.32 36.88 6.28
N ARG A 11 -11.31 35.55 6.12
CA ARG A 11 -10.30 34.66 6.71
C ARG A 11 -9.65 33.73 5.68
N GLY A 12 -10.07 33.77 4.40
CA GLY A 12 -9.54 32.95 3.32
C GLY A 12 -10.29 31.62 3.17
N TYR A 13 -9.56 30.55 2.93
CA TYR A 13 -10.11 29.23 2.67
C TYR A 13 -9.65 28.25 3.76
N ALA A 14 -10.52 27.32 4.13
CA ALA A 14 -10.20 26.23 5.05
C ALA A 14 -10.75 24.90 4.51
N LEU A 15 -10.18 23.81 4.98
CA LEU A 15 -10.78 22.49 4.80
C LEU A 15 -11.96 22.35 5.78
N PRO A 16 -13.06 21.71 5.38
CA PRO A 16 -14.15 21.37 6.29
C PRO A 16 -13.62 20.61 7.50
N HIS A 17 -14.24 20.84 8.65
CA HIS A 17 -13.90 20.10 9.85
C HIS A 17 -14.18 18.62 9.63
N GLY A 18 -13.13 17.77 9.75
CA GLY A 18 -13.25 16.34 9.49
C GLY A 18 -13.04 15.93 8.02
N ALA A 19 -12.51 16.84 7.16
CA ALA A 19 -12.09 16.44 5.81
C ALA A 19 -11.04 15.33 5.89
N ASP A 20 -11.40 14.13 5.43
CA ASP A 20 -10.50 12.99 5.35
C ASP A 20 -9.67 13.09 4.07
N LEU A 21 -8.47 13.65 4.22
CA LEU A 21 -7.52 13.80 3.12
C LEU A 21 -6.39 12.79 3.26
N LEU A 22 -6.23 11.95 2.25
CA LEU A 22 -5.05 11.10 2.14
C LEU A 22 -3.83 11.96 1.83
N ASN A 23 -3.11 12.39 2.87
CA ASN A 23 -1.86 13.14 2.74
C ASN A 23 -0.80 12.66 3.75
N ALA A 24 0.46 12.97 3.46
CA ALA A 24 1.59 12.48 4.25
C ALA A 24 1.56 12.98 5.71
N ASP A 25 1.21 14.24 5.93
CA ASP A 25 1.21 14.83 7.28
C ASP A 25 0.12 14.21 8.16
N ALA A 26 -1.10 14.03 7.62
CA ALA A 26 -2.20 13.39 8.33
C ALA A 26 -1.86 11.94 8.70
N ILE A 27 -1.25 11.19 7.79
CA ILE A 27 -0.82 9.81 8.07
C ILE A 27 0.28 9.81 9.13
N THR A 28 1.28 10.67 9.00
CA THR A 28 2.39 10.75 9.95
C THR A 28 1.92 11.08 11.37
N ALA A 29 0.92 11.96 11.49
CA ALA A 29 0.34 12.34 12.79
C ALA A 29 -0.38 11.18 13.52
N LEU A 30 -0.80 10.14 12.79
CA LEU A 30 -1.43 8.94 13.35
C LEU A 30 -0.43 7.85 13.74
N LEU A 31 0.83 7.97 13.34
CA LEU A 31 1.86 6.98 13.63
C LEU A 31 2.40 7.13 15.06
N ALA A 32 2.78 6.02 15.66
CA ALA A 32 3.58 6.05 16.88
C ALA A 32 4.88 6.85 16.65
N PRO A 33 5.36 7.66 17.61
CA PRO A 33 6.50 8.55 17.39
C PRO A 33 7.77 7.85 16.84
N ALA A 34 8.07 6.66 17.32
CA ALA A 34 9.22 5.88 16.84
C ALA A 34 9.07 5.48 15.35
N VAL A 35 7.84 5.17 14.91
CA VAL A 35 7.57 4.83 13.50
C VAL A 35 7.62 6.08 12.65
N ALA A 36 7.01 7.19 13.11
CA ALA A 36 7.02 8.47 12.40
C ALA A 36 8.45 8.99 12.13
N GLN A 37 9.37 8.76 13.08
CA GLN A 37 10.78 9.11 12.92
C GLN A 37 11.54 8.18 11.96
N ALA A 38 11.09 6.95 11.81
CA ALA A 38 11.75 5.94 10.98
C ALA A 38 11.29 5.93 9.53
N VAL A 39 10.22 6.65 9.18
CA VAL A 39 9.65 6.63 7.82
C VAL A 39 9.53 8.02 7.22
N GLN A 40 9.70 8.09 5.91
CA GLN A 40 9.41 9.27 5.10
C GLN A 40 8.27 8.95 4.14
N ILE A 41 7.11 9.55 4.35
CA ILE A 41 5.90 9.27 3.59
C ILE A 41 5.74 10.26 2.45
N THR A 42 5.44 9.75 1.27
CA THR A 42 5.03 10.52 0.09
C THR A 42 3.70 9.99 -0.40
N VAL A 43 2.74 10.87 -0.65
CA VAL A 43 1.44 10.52 -1.21
C VAL A 43 1.32 11.16 -2.59
N VAL A 44 0.85 10.40 -3.57
CA VAL A 44 0.62 10.86 -4.94
C VAL A 44 -0.74 10.39 -5.44
N ASP A 45 -1.35 11.13 -6.36
CA ASP A 45 -2.65 10.74 -6.92
C ASP A 45 -2.51 9.50 -7.80
N ARG A 46 -1.53 9.49 -8.71
CA ARG A 46 -1.32 8.40 -9.66
C ARG A 46 0.12 8.31 -10.11
N LEU A 47 0.56 7.06 -10.33
CA LEU A 47 1.84 6.74 -10.98
C LEU A 47 1.74 5.36 -11.65
N PRO A 48 2.75 4.93 -12.42
CA PRO A 48 2.77 3.58 -13.01
C PRO A 48 2.72 2.47 -11.96
N GLY A 49 3.52 2.56 -10.89
CA GLY A 49 3.53 1.60 -9.80
C GLY A 49 4.45 2.02 -8.66
N THR A 50 3.96 1.92 -7.43
CA THR A 50 4.69 2.32 -6.20
C THR A 50 5.96 1.48 -6.00
N ASN A 51 5.90 0.16 -6.23
CA ASN A 51 7.07 -0.71 -6.16
C ASN A 51 8.14 -0.31 -7.17
N ALA A 52 7.77 -0.07 -8.43
CA ALA A 52 8.72 0.29 -9.48
C ALA A 52 9.42 1.62 -9.16
N ALA A 53 8.68 2.61 -8.66
CA ALA A 53 9.23 3.89 -8.26
C ALA A 53 10.24 3.76 -7.11
N LEU A 54 9.88 3.02 -6.04
CA LEU A 54 10.82 2.81 -4.93
C LEU A 54 12.02 1.95 -5.30
N ARG A 55 11.86 0.97 -6.19
CA ARG A 55 13.02 0.21 -6.71
C ARG A 55 14.03 1.12 -7.41
N THR A 56 13.57 2.06 -8.23
CA THR A 56 14.46 3.04 -8.87
C THR A 56 15.19 3.89 -7.83
N GLN A 57 14.51 4.35 -6.80
CA GLN A 57 15.14 5.10 -5.71
C GLN A 57 16.15 4.23 -4.93
N ALA A 58 15.79 2.98 -4.62
CA ALA A 58 16.66 2.05 -3.92
C ALA A 58 17.97 1.78 -4.68
N THR A 59 17.87 1.55 -6.00
CA THR A 59 19.04 1.36 -6.88
C THR A 59 19.94 2.60 -6.92
N ASN A 60 19.36 3.79 -6.74
CA ASN A 60 20.10 5.05 -6.65
C ASN A 60 20.59 5.36 -5.22
N GLY A 61 20.58 4.40 -4.32
CA GLY A 61 21.14 4.52 -2.98
C GLY A 61 20.21 5.17 -1.94
N ALA A 62 18.92 5.29 -2.20
CA ALA A 62 17.98 5.83 -1.23
C ALA A 62 18.00 5.01 0.09
N PRO A 63 17.88 5.67 1.27
CA PRO A 63 17.85 4.98 2.57
C PRO A 63 16.56 4.17 2.73
N GLU A 64 16.55 3.27 3.72
CA GLU A 64 15.33 2.59 4.14
C GLU A 64 14.32 3.56 4.76
N GLY A 65 13.07 3.11 4.91
CA GLY A 65 12.01 3.89 5.52
C GLY A 65 11.24 4.79 4.56
N LEU A 66 11.59 4.80 3.26
CA LEU A 66 10.75 5.51 2.28
C LEU A 66 9.43 4.76 2.09
N VAL A 67 8.32 5.49 2.23
CA VAL A 67 6.96 5.00 2.01
C VAL A 67 6.31 5.81 0.89
N LEU A 68 5.92 5.14 -0.17
CA LEU A 68 5.22 5.75 -1.30
C LEU A 68 3.80 5.21 -1.37
N ILE A 69 2.83 6.10 -1.29
CA ILE A 69 1.40 5.80 -1.33
C ILE A 69 0.80 6.43 -2.59
N ALA A 70 -0.07 5.68 -3.28
CA ALA A 70 -0.81 6.16 -4.44
C ALA A 70 -2.30 5.87 -4.32
N GLN A 71 -3.14 6.77 -4.82
CA GLN A 71 -4.59 6.56 -4.93
C GLN A 71 -4.96 5.68 -6.12
N ALA A 72 -4.10 5.63 -7.14
CA ALA A 72 -4.27 4.75 -8.30
C ALA A 72 -2.92 4.41 -8.94
N GLN A 73 -2.86 3.26 -9.64
CA GLN A 73 -1.70 2.88 -10.45
C GLN A 73 -2.14 2.55 -11.87
N SER A 74 -1.35 2.98 -12.88
CA SER A 74 -1.63 2.69 -14.29
C SER A 74 -1.00 1.38 -14.78
N ALA A 75 0.00 0.86 -14.06
CA ALA A 75 0.71 -0.38 -14.38
C ALA A 75 1.05 -1.17 -13.09
N GLY A 76 0.08 -1.32 -12.18
CA GLY A 76 0.21 -2.09 -10.96
C GLY A 76 0.65 -3.52 -11.24
N ARG A 77 1.56 -4.06 -10.43
CA ARG A 77 2.15 -5.38 -10.60
C ARG A 77 1.83 -6.31 -9.44
N GLY A 78 1.57 -7.56 -9.78
CA GLY A 78 1.50 -8.69 -8.88
C GLY A 78 2.66 -9.66 -9.09
N ARG A 79 2.63 -10.80 -8.41
CA ARG A 79 3.65 -11.85 -8.55
C ARG A 79 3.63 -12.47 -9.96
N ARG A 80 4.78 -13.01 -10.38
CA ARG A 80 4.94 -13.75 -11.64
C ARG A 80 4.53 -12.96 -12.89
N GLY A 81 4.67 -11.63 -12.85
CA GLY A 81 4.33 -10.77 -13.98
C GLY A 81 2.84 -10.49 -14.18
N HIS A 82 1.97 -10.98 -13.30
CA HIS A 82 0.55 -10.61 -13.36
C HIS A 82 0.37 -9.11 -13.10
N SER A 83 -0.62 -8.50 -13.75
CA SER A 83 -1.07 -7.16 -13.42
C SER A 83 -1.85 -7.15 -12.10
N PHE A 84 -1.79 -6.04 -11.39
CA PHE A 84 -2.66 -5.75 -10.25
C PHE A 84 -3.55 -4.56 -10.60
N PHE A 85 -4.85 -4.79 -10.76
CA PHE A 85 -5.82 -3.75 -11.08
C PHE A 85 -5.89 -2.75 -9.93
N SER A 86 -5.56 -1.50 -10.21
CA SER A 86 -5.32 -0.46 -9.19
C SER A 86 -6.07 0.84 -9.48
N PRO A 87 -7.42 0.81 -9.56
CA PRO A 87 -8.22 2.02 -9.78
C PRO A 87 -8.31 2.89 -8.52
N PRO A 88 -8.84 4.13 -8.61
CA PRO A 88 -9.28 4.87 -7.43
C PRO A 88 -10.25 4.03 -6.58
N GLY A 89 -10.22 4.26 -5.25
CA GLY A 89 -10.96 3.46 -4.28
C GLY A 89 -10.16 2.30 -3.67
N GLY A 90 -8.88 2.21 -3.99
CA GLY A 90 -7.90 1.34 -3.33
C GLY A 90 -6.84 2.14 -2.58
N LEU A 91 -5.99 1.43 -1.83
CA LEU A 91 -4.78 1.95 -1.21
C LEU A 91 -3.59 1.15 -1.75
N TYR A 92 -2.68 1.83 -2.42
CA TYR A 92 -1.49 1.21 -3.02
C TYR A 92 -0.27 1.83 -2.37
N LEU A 93 0.43 1.05 -1.55
CA LEU A 93 1.61 1.55 -0.85
C LEU A 93 2.79 0.62 -1.06
N SER A 94 3.98 1.19 -1.03
CA SER A 94 5.23 0.45 -1.00
C SER A 94 6.16 1.03 0.05
N ILE A 95 6.97 0.16 0.66
CA ILE A 95 7.95 0.51 1.68
C ILE A 95 9.30 0.01 1.22
N LEU A 96 10.32 0.87 1.28
CA LEU A 96 11.72 0.51 1.05
C LEU A 96 12.35 0.04 2.36
N LEU A 97 12.90 -1.16 2.33
CA LEU A 97 13.58 -1.81 3.45
C LEU A 97 15.03 -2.15 3.07
N ARG A 98 15.95 -2.09 4.02
CA ARG A 98 17.33 -2.60 3.91
C ARG A 98 17.63 -3.55 5.07
N PRO A 99 16.96 -4.71 5.10
CA PRO A 99 17.09 -5.65 6.20
C PRO A 99 18.42 -6.41 6.10
N ALA A 100 19.04 -6.69 7.24
CA ALA A 100 20.19 -7.60 7.31
C ALA A 100 19.73 -9.06 7.16
N PHE A 101 19.06 -9.38 6.05
CA PHE A 101 18.51 -10.69 5.74
C PHE A 101 19.27 -11.35 4.59
N SER A 102 19.50 -12.64 4.71
CA SER A 102 19.91 -13.46 3.56
C SER A 102 18.73 -13.68 2.60
N THR A 103 19.03 -14.09 1.37
CA THR A 103 18.01 -14.44 0.38
C THR A 103 17.01 -15.50 0.87
N ARG A 104 17.47 -16.44 1.73
CA ARG A 104 16.61 -17.47 2.34
C ARG A 104 15.56 -16.88 3.29
N GLN A 105 15.83 -15.74 3.88
CA GLN A 105 14.93 -15.07 4.84
C GLN A 105 13.96 -14.11 4.15
N SER A 106 14.18 -13.76 2.88
CA SER A 106 13.33 -12.81 2.14
C SER A 106 11.82 -13.15 2.17
N PRO A 107 11.38 -14.43 2.13
CA PRO A 107 9.96 -14.75 2.23
C PRO A 107 9.31 -14.32 3.56
N GLN A 108 10.10 -14.17 4.63
CA GLN A 108 9.62 -13.72 5.94
C GLN A 108 9.07 -12.30 5.87
N ILE A 109 9.62 -11.42 5.01
CA ILE A 109 9.12 -10.05 4.82
C ILE A 109 7.65 -10.09 4.37
N THR A 110 7.35 -10.91 3.36
CA THR A 110 5.98 -11.07 2.86
C THR A 110 5.05 -11.66 3.92
N ALA A 111 5.51 -12.66 4.67
CA ALA A 111 4.70 -13.31 5.70
C ALA A 111 4.39 -12.36 6.86
N LEU A 112 5.38 -11.60 7.35
CA LEU A 112 5.19 -10.58 8.39
C LEU A 112 4.23 -9.49 7.92
N ALA A 113 4.40 -9.01 6.67
CA ALA A 113 3.51 -8.03 6.08
C ALA A 113 2.06 -8.55 5.97
N ALA A 114 1.88 -9.82 5.60
CA ALA A 114 0.55 -10.42 5.51
C ALA A 114 -0.15 -10.46 6.88
N VAL A 115 0.57 -10.83 7.93
CA VAL A 115 0.01 -10.85 9.30
C VAL A 115 -0.31 -9.43 9.78
N ALA A 116 0.61 -8.47 9.60
CA ALA A 116 0.39 -7.09 10.01
C ALA A 116 -0.80 -6.45 9.27
N ALA A 117 -0.85 -6.64 7.95
CA ALA A 117 -1.91 -6.13 7.10
C ALA A 117 -3.28 -6.77 7.40
N ALA A 118 -3.31 -8.09 7.67
CA ALA A 118 -4.54 -8.79 8.05
C ALA A 118 -5.08 -8.22 9.38
N ARG A 119 -4.23 -8.09 10.41
CA ARG A 119 -4.63 -7.53 11.71
C ARG A 119 -5.14 -6.10 11.60
N ALA A 120 -4.46 -5.25 10.83
CA ALA A 120 -4.92 -3.88 10.62
C ALA A 120 -6.28 -3.85 9.91
N ALA A 121 -6.46 -4.68 8.87
CA ALA A 121 -7.72 -4.77 8.14
C ALA A 121 -8.86 -5.30 9.04
N GLU A 122 -8.61 -6.32 9.86
CA GLU A 122 -9.60 -6.84 10.83
C GLU A 122 -10.04 -5.79 11.84
N GLN A 123 -9.11 -5.01 12.38
CA GLN A 123 -9.42 -3.92 13.31
C GLN A 123 -10.31 -2.84 12.68
N LEU A 124 -10.10 -2.56 11.39
CA LEU A 124 -10.84 -1.51 10.68
C LEU A 124 -12.22 -1.99 10.20
N CYS A 125 -12.34 -3.22 9.70
CA CYS A 125 -13.59 -3.71 9.09
C CYS A 125 -14.43 -4.58 10.03
N GLY A 126 -13.91 -4.95 11.22
CA GLY A 126 -14.61 -5.80 12.17
C GLY A 126 -14.91 -7.23 11.70
N THR A 127 -14.27 -7.67 10.62
CA THR A 127 -14.50 -8.99 10.00
C THR A 127 -13.18 -9.74 9.88
N PRO A 128 -13.14 -11.05 10.16
CA PRO A 128 -11.94 -11.86 10.03
C PRO A 128 -11.34 -11.80 8.62
N ILE A 129 -10.04 -11.63 8.55
CA ILE A 129 -9.26 -11.61 7.30
C ILE A 129 -8.41 -12.87 7.21
N GLN A 130 -8.61 -13.64 6.17
CA GLN A 130 -7.87 -14.87 5.90
C GLN A 130 -6.61 -14.56 5.10
N ILE A 131 -5.50 -15.19 5.44
CA ILE A 131 -4.27 -15.13 4.66
C ILE A 131 -4.26 -16.34 3.72
N LYS A 132 -4.45 -16.08 2.41
CA LYS A 132 -4.16 -17.09 1.39
C LYS A 132 -2.66 -17.08 1.12
N TRP A 133 -2.00 -18.08 1.65
CA TRP A 133 -0.55 -18.20 1.64
C TRP A 133 0.06 -17.99 0.25
N VAL A 134 1.02 -17.11 0.12
CA VAL A 134 1.77 -16.37 1.15
C VAL A 134 1.45 -14.87 1.11
N ASN A 135 0.68 -14.37 0.13
CA ASN A 135 0.72 -12.98 -0.26
C ASN A 135 -0.66 -12.35 -0.57
N ASP A 136 -1.73 -13.05 -0.32
CA ASP A 136 -3.07 -12.52 -0.58
C ASP A 136 -3.91 -12.51 0.69
N LEU A 137 -4.62 -11.41 0.93
CA LEU A 137 -5.61 -11.33 2.00
C LEU A 137 -7.01 -11.48 1.43
N TRP A 138 -7.83 -12.25 2.12
CA TRP A 138 -9.18 -12.59 1.69
C TRP A 138 -10.19 -12.26 2.77
N LYS A 139 -11.33 -11.71 2.36
CA LYS A 139 -12.52 -11.44 3.16
C LYS A 139 -13.71 -12.09 2.48
N ASN A 140 -14.49 -12.90 3.20
CA ASN A 140 -15.70 -13.55 2.68
C ASN A 140 -15.49 -14.26 1.31
N GLY A 141 -14.37 -14.99 1.17
CA GLY A 141 -14.07 -15.72 -0.06
C GLY A 141 -13.62 -14.86 -1.25
N LYS A 142 -13.33 -13.57 -1.04
CA LYS A 142 -12.84 -12.63 -2.06
C LYS A 142 -11.51 -12.02 -1.66
N LYS A 143 -10.63 -11.80 -2.64
CA LYS A 143 -9.33 -11.15 -2.43
C LYS A 143 -9.51 -9.64 -2.21
N VAL A 144 -9.07 -9.16 -1.06
CA VAL A 144 -9.12 -7.74 -0.67
C VAL A 144 -7.76 -7.06 -0.63
N CYS A 145 -6.66 -7.84 -0.62
CA CYS A 145 -5.31 -7.29 -0.68
C CYS A 145 -4.37 -8.26 -1.40
N GLY A 146 -3.43 -7.71 -2.14
CA GLY A 146 -2.27 -8.42 -2.68
C GLY A 146 -0.97 -7.81 -2.14
N ILE A 147 0.01 -8.68 -1.82
CA ILE A 147 1.30 -8.28 -1.29
C ILE A 147 2.38 -8.71 -2.29
N LEU A 148 3.30 -7.81 -2.61
CA LEU A 148 4.41 -8.06 -3.52
C LEU A 148 5.72 -7.58 -2.91
N THR A 149 6.62 -8.48 -2.55
CA THR A 149 7.99 -8.16 -2.16
C THR A 149 8.91 -8.38 -3.36
N GLU A 150 9.64 -7.33 -3.75
CA GLU A 150 10.69 -7.37 -4.75
C GLU A 150 12.01 -6.97 -4.09
N ALA A 151 13.07 -7.74 -4.28
CA ALA A 151 14.34 -7.51 -3.62
C ALA A 151 15.51 -7.56 -4.61
N ALA A 152 16.56 -6.81 -4.32
CA ALA A 152 17.88 -6.98 -4.91
C ALA A 152 18.79 -7.73 -3.93
N VAL A 153 19.74 -8.45 -4.48
CA VAL A 153 20.67 -9.30 -3.75
C VAL A 153 22.07 -8.84 -4.09
N ASP A 154 22.88 -8.64 -3.06
CA ASP A 154 24.31 -8.56 -3.21
C ASP A 154 24.87 -9.97 -3.46
N LEU A 155 25.42 -10.18 -4.65
CA LEU A 155 25.88 -11.49 -5.09
C LEU A 155 27.15 -11.96 -4.36
N GLU A 156 27.92 -11.03 -3.77
CA GLU A 156 29.13 -11.38 -3.04
C GLU A 156 28.81 -11.90 -1.63
N SER A 157 27.91 -11.22 -0.92
CA SER A 157 27.52 -11.60 0.44
C SER A 157 26.34 -12.56 0.52
N GLY A 158 25.52 -12.66 -0.53
CA GLY A 158 24.26 -13.40 -0.54
C GLY A 158 23.17 -12.76 0.32
N MET A 159 23.38 -11.51 0.77
CA MET A 159 22.45 -10.73 1.57
C MET A 159 21.55 -9.89 0.67
N LEU A 160 20.40 -9.45 1.22
CA LEU A 160 19.56 -8.47 0.53
C LEU A 160 20.25 -7.11 0.56
N ASP A 161 20.43 -6.49 -0.60
CA ASP A 161 20.80 -5.08 -0.70
C ASP A 161 19.63 -4.20 -0.29
N TYR A 162 18.45 -4.49 -0.83
CA TYR A 162 17.18 -3.87 -0.42
C TYR A 162 15.99 -4.80 -0.71
N ALA A 163 14.87 -4.48 -0.09
CA ALA A 163 13.57 -5.05 -0.43
C ALA A 163 12.54 -3.93 -0.55
N VAL A 164 11.71 -3.98 -1.58
CA VAL A 164 10.52 -3.13 -1.72
C VAL A 164 9.30 -3.99 -1.46
N LEU A 165 8.62 -3.69 -0.36
CA LEU A 165 7.40 -4.34 0.08
C LEU A 165 6.20 -3.54 -0.40
N GLY A 166 5.44 -4.06 -1.35
CA GLY A 166 4.21 -3.46 -1.86
C GLY A 166 2.96 -4.12 -1.30
N LEU A 167 1.98 -3.32 -0.94
CA LEU A 167 0.64 -3.74 -0.54
C LEU A 167 -0.38 -2.99 -1.41
N GLY A 168 -1.30 -3.76 -2.01
CA GLY A 168 -2.43 -3.21 -2.75
C GLY A 168 -3.74 -3.66 -2.10
N PHE A 169 -4.40 -2.73 -1.39
CA PHE A 169 -5.71 -2.96 -0.80
C PHE A 169 -6.83 -2.49 -1.74
N ASN A 170 -7.82 -3.31 -1.90
CA ASN A 170 -9.11 -2.94 -2.46
C ASN A 170 -9.96 -2.40 -1.30
N LEU A 171 -9.98 -1.09 -1.06
CA LEU A 171 -10.74 -0.54 0.07
C LEU A 171 -12.23 -0.57 -0.22
N VAL A 172 -12.65 -0.03 -1.36
CA VAL A 172 -14.03 -0.04 -1.82
C VAL A 172 -14.13 -0.56 -3.25
N GLN A 173 -15.32 -0.97 -3.63
CA GLN A 173 -15.56 -1.38 -5.02
C GLN A 173 -15.35 -0.18 -5.97
N PRO A 174 -14.60 -0.34 -7.06
CA PRO A 174 -14.44 0.70 -8.07
C PRO A 174 -15.79 1.14 -8.64
N SER A 175 -15.93 2.42 -8.96
CA SER A 175 -17.17 2.99 -9.51
C SER A 175 -17.66 2.29 -10.80
N GLY A 176 -16.72 1.76 -11.60
CA GLY A 176 -17.02 0.93 -12.79
C GLY A 176 -17.19 -0.55 -12.50
N GLY A 177 -17.17 -0.99 -11.24
CA GLY A 177 -17.14 -2.39 -10.86
C GLY A 177 -15.80 -3.08 -11.14
N TRP A 178 -15.74 -4.38 -10.87
CA TRP A 178 -14.56 -5.20 -11.18
C TRP A 178 -14.58 -5.61 -12.65
N PRO A 179 -13.42 -5.64 -13.34
CA PRO A 179 -13.31 -6.30 -14.65
C PRO A 179 -13.86 -7.71 -14.60
N LYS A 180 -14.45 -8.17 -15.70
CA LYS A 180 -15.12 -9.49 -15.77
C LYS A 180 -14.26 -10.64 -15.28
N GLU A 181 -12.98 -10.61 -15.63
CA GLU A 181 -11.97 -11.60 -15.24
C GLU A 181 -11.63 -11.57 -13.74
N LEU A 182 -11.89 -10.46 -13.06
CA LEU A 182 -11.63 -10.29 -11.62
C LEU A 182 -12.89 -10.41 -10.76
N ALA A 183 -14.07 -10.25 -11.34
CA ALA A 183 -15.35 -10.19 -10.59
C ALA A 183 -15.62 -11.42 -9.72
N ALA A 184 -15.13 -12.59 -10.15
CA ALA A 184 -15.26 -13.82 -9.37
C ALA A 184 -14.31 -13.88 -8.14
N VAL A 185 -13.19 -13.16 -8.19
CA VAL A 185 -12.09 -13.29 -7.21
C VAL A 185 -11.90 -12.03 -6.38
N ALA A 186 -12.01 -10.85 -6.98
CA ALA A 186 -11.78 -9.59 -6.29
C ALA A 186 -12.95 -9.21 -5.36
N GLY A 187 -12.63 -8.65 -4.23
CA GLY A 187 -13.55 -8.06 -3.27
C GLY A 187 -12.99 -6.79 -2.68
N SER A 188 -13.77 -6.12 -1.84
CA SER A 188 -13.42 -4.89 -1.14
C SER A 188 -13.40 -5.11 0.36
N LEU A 189 -12.58 -4.32 1.05
CA LEU A 189 -12.50 -4.34 2.51
C LEU A 189 -13.77 -3.74 3.14
N PHE A 190 -14.32 -2.69 2.52
CA PHE A 190 -15.54 -2.00 2.94
C PHE A 190 -16.60 -2.06 1.84
N ASP A 191 -17.87 -2.02 2.21
CA ASP A 191 -19.00 -2.02 1.25
C ASP A 191 -19.21 -0.62 0.65
N SER A 192 -18.86 0.42 1.40
CA SER A 192 -18.83 1.84 1.00
C SER A 192 -17.58 2.50 1.59
N ALA A 193 -17.23 3.69 1.12
CA ALA A 193 -16.17 4.48 1.75
C ALA A 193 -16.52 4.69 3.24
N PRO A 194 -15.54 4.49 4.15
CA PRO A 194 -15.73 4.67 5.58
C PRO A 194 -16.01 6.13 5.95
#